data_77d21fa62ff56fe1ca9278610fb6d553
#
_entry.id   77d21fa62ff56fe1ca9278610fb6d553
#
_cell.length_a   1.000
_cell.length_b   1.000
_cell.length_c   1.000
_cell.angle_alpha   90.00
_cell.angle_beta   90.00
_cell.angle_gamma   90.00
#
_symmetry.space_group_name_H-M   'P 1'
#
loop_
_entity.id
_entity.type
_entity.pdbx_description
1 polymer ?
#
loop_
_entity_poly.entity_id
_entity_poly.type
_entity_poly.pdbx_seq_one_letter_code
_entity_poly.pdbx_strand_id
1 'polypeptide(L)'
;GLSEYSNMSNVLTMSIGNDIVVQIIFIMALVGALEYWGITNHIAQWFITRKMNQGRPWIFSFMFILATYTLAALTNAMTTIVLAWSILYDILEKLNYKKGDKYSVIMVVGVIYASCLGLAALPFKSVPLIILGAFQKASGLQVDYLQYMALVISISLICLTIYILIAAFVIKPDVTLLENADIEIFGKLEKLNNQQKIVSAVMVVCILAMLVPSILPKTLGL
;
A
#
# COMPACT_ATOMS: atom_id res chain seq x y z
N GLY A 1 -23.31 -12.56 -31.79
CA GLY A 1 -22.64 -11.73 -31.04
C GLY A 1 -22.90 -10.23 -30.97
N LEU A 2 -23.03 -9.47 -32.08
CA LEU A 2 -23.13 -7.99 -32.02
C LEU A 2 -24.55 -7.45 -31.71
N SER A 3 -25.58 -8.28 -31.72
CA SER A 3 -26.97 -7.86 -31.49
C SER A 3 -27.31 -7.59 -30.02
N GLU A 4 -26.56 -8.15 -29.08
CA GLU A 4 -26.73 -7.86 -27.63
C GLU A 4 -26.24 -6.48 -27.22
N TYR A 5 -25.35 -5.87 -28.00
CA TYR A 5 -24.78 -4.53 -27.74
C TYR A 5 -25.47 -3.40 -28.51
N SER A 6 -26.60 -3.68 -29.17
CA SER A 6 -27.26 -2.71 -30.06
C SER A 6 -27.99 -1.58 -29.32
N ASN A 7 -28.15 -1.65 -28.01
CA ASN A 7 -28.82 -0.61 -27.21
C ASN A 7 -27.83 0.05 -26.27
N MET A 8 -27.57 1.35 -26.44
CA MET A 8 -26.68 2.14 -25.58
C MET A 8 -27.05 1.99 -24.07
N SER A 9 -28.33 1.90 -23.76
CA SER A 9 -28.84 1.65 -22.41
C SER A 9 -28.35 0.31 -21.84
N ASN A 10 -28.38 -0.76 -22.65
CA ASN A 10 -27.90 -2.08 -22.22
C ASN A 10 -26.38 -2.09 -22.00
N VAL A 11 -25.65 -1.43 -22.90
CA VAL A 11 -24.18 -1.29 -22.76
C VAL A 11 -23.82 -0.52 -21.47
N LEU A 12 -24.51 0.59 -21.20
CA LEU A 12 -24.30 1.37 -19.98
C LEU A 12 -24.67 0.56 -18.72
N THR A 13 -25.80 -0.14 -18.72
CA THR A 13 -26.22 -0.96 -17.57
C THR A 13 -25.26 -2.13 -17.34
N MET A 14 -24.79 -2.81 -18.39
CA MET A 14 -23.82 -3.88 -18.27
C MET A 14 -22.43 -3.39 -17.85
N SER A 15 -22.07 -2.17 -18.21
CA SER A 15 -20.76 -1.59 -17.89
C SER A 15 -20.74 -0.92 -16.51
N ILE A 16 -21.68 -0.03 -16.23
CA ILE A 16 -21.73 0.76 -14.99
C ILE A 16 -22.47 0.00 -13.88
N GLY A 17 -23.47 -0.79 -14.21
CA GLY A 17 -24.21 -1.65 -13.28
C GLY A 17 -23.50 -2.95 -12.89
N ASN A 18 -22.26 -3.15 -13.33
CA ASN A 18 -21.46 -4.29 -12.91
C ASN A 18 -20.98 -4.07 -11.46
N ASP A 19 -21.21 -5.05 -10.59
CA ASP A 19 -20.82 -5.02 -9.16
C ASP A 19 -19.36 -4.63 -8.96
N ILE A 20 -18.46 -5.08 -9.83
CA ILE A 20 -17.03 -4.74 -9.80
C ILE A 20 -16.81 -3.24 -10.03
N VAL A 21 -17.52 -2.64 -10.98
CA VAL A 21 -17.38 -1.21 -11.29
C VAL A 21 -17.91 -0.34 -10.15
N VAL A 22 -19.08 -0.68 -9.60
CA VAL A 22 -19.66 0.01 -8.45
C VAL A 22 -18.70 -0.07 -7.25
N GLN A 23 -18.13 -1.26 -7.00
CA GLN A 23 -17.18 -1.48 -5.91
C GLN A 23 -15.89 -0.66 -6.12
N ILE A 24 -15.36 -0.58 -7.34
CA ILE A 24 -14.19 0.24 -7.67
C ILE A 24 -14.47 1.73 -7.40
N ILE A 25 -15.61 2.25 -7.83
CA ILE A 25 -15.98 3.67 -7.61
C ILE A 25 -16.01 3.97 -6.11
N PHE A 26 -16.63 3.10 -5.31
CA PHE A 26 -16.71 3.26 -3.87
C PHE A 26 -15.33 3.25 -3.20
N ILE A 27 -14.46 2.32 -3.59
CA ILE A 27 -13.08 2.23 -3.07
C ILE A 27 -12.26 3.47 -3.46
N MET A 28 -12.38 3.93 -4.72
CA MET A 28 -11.68 5.14 -5.15
C MET A 28 -12.11 6.38 -4.36
N ALA A 29 -13.39 6.50 -4.03
CA ALA A 29 -13.88 7.58 -3.17
C ALA A 29 -13.28 7.52 -1.76
N LEU A 30 -13.18 6.32 -1.16
CA LEU A 30 -12.55 6.11 0.14
C LEU A 30 -11.05 6.45 0.12
N VAL A 31 -10.32 5.99 -0.90
CA VAL A 31 -8.90 6.29 -1.08
C VAL A 31 -8.69 7.79 -1.25
N GLY A 32 -9.50 8.45 -2.08
CA GLY A 32 -9.48 9.90 -2.25
C GLY A 32 -9.72 10.66 -0.95
N ALA A 33 -10.61 10.17 -0.09
CA ALA A 33 -10.82 10.76 1.23
C ALA A 33 -9.59 10.63 2.14
N LEU A 34 -8.91 9.48 2.14
CA LEU A 34 -7.66 9.30 2.90
C LEU A 34 -6.57 10.28 2.45
N GLU A 35 -6.40 10.44 1.14
CA GLU A 35 -5.42 11.35 0.54
C GLU A 35 -5.77 12.80 0.84
N TYR A 36 -7.03 13.21 0.66
CA TYR A 36 -7.50 14.56 0.92
C TYR A 36 -7.28 15.04 2.38
N TRP A 37 -7.50 14.15 3.34
CA TRP A 37 -7.28 14.45 4.76
C TRP A 37 -5.83 14.23 5.22
N GLY A 38 -4.91 13.90 4.34
CA GLY A 38 -3.48 13.74 4.65
C GLY A 38 -3.15 12.60 5.62
N ILE A 39 -4.03 11.60 5.72
CA ILE A 39 -3.82 10.42 6.59
C ILE A 39 -2.62 9.63 6.12
N THR A 40 -2.35 9.62 4.83
CA THR A 40 -1.18 9.01 4.19
C THR A 40 0.15 9.53 4.76
N ASN A 41 0.27 10.85 4.89
CA ASN A 41 1.45 11.49 5.50
C ASN A 41 1.62 11.07 6.95
N HIS A 42 0.52 10.97 7.69
CA HIS A 42 0.54 10.59 9.09
C HIS A 42 1.00 9.15 9.29
N ILE A 43 0.53 8.21 8.44
CA ILE A 43 0.97 6.82 8.44
C ILE A 43 2.48 6.75 8.14
N ALA A 44 2.96 7.46 7.09
CA ALA A 44 4.38 7.50 6.77
C ALA A 44 5.23 7.99 7.95
N GLN A 45 4.87 9.12 8.54
CA GLN A 45 5.55 9.68 9.71
C GLN A 45 5.56 8.72 10.89
N TRP A 46 4.45 8.02 11.16
CA TRP A 46 4.36 7.05 12.25
C TRP A 46 5.40 5.93 12.14
N PHE A 47 5.66 5.40 10.95
CA PHE A 47 6.68 4.39 10.73
C PHE A 47 8.11 4.95 10.89
N ILE A 48 8.35 6.15 10.38
CA ILE A 48 9.69 6.76 10.29
C ILE A 48 10.16 7.29 11.64
N THR A 49 9.26 7.86 12.45
CA THR A 49 9.60 8.51 13.74
C THR A 49 9.74 7.54 14.91
N ARG A 50 9.72 6.23 14.66
CA ARG A 50 9.90 5.24 15.75
C ARG A 50 11.32 5.26 16.32
N LYS A 51 11.43 5.24 17.65
CA LYS A 51 12.72 5.18 18.37
C LYS A 51 13.59 3.97 17.98
N MET A 52 12.99 2.90 17.45
CA MET A 52 13.70 1.70 16.96
C MET A 52 14.61 1.99 15.76
N ASN A 53 14.36 3.07 15.04
CA ASN A 53 15.12 3.47 13.86
C ASN A 53 16.45 4.14 14.20
N GLN A 54 16.63 4.57 15.45
CA GLN A 54 17.78 5.35 15.88
C GLN A 54 19.05 4.50 15.93
N GLY A 55 20.12 4.94 15.24
CA GLY A 55 21.41 4.24 15.18
C GLY A 55 21.36 2.88 14.48
N ARG A 56 20.26 2.56 13.78
CA ARG A 56 20.06 1.27 13.12
C ARG A 56 19.58 1.45 11.68
N PRO A 57 20.49 1.69 10.72
CA PRO A 57 20.16 2.06 9.36
C PRO A 57 19.28 1.03 8.65
N TRP A 58 19.50 -0.25 8.86
CA TRP A 58 18.73 -1.31 8.22
C TRP A 58 17.31 -1.44 8.77
N ILE A 59 17.11 -1.16 10.06
CA ILE A 59 15.77 -1.11 10.66
C ILE A 59 15.00 0.08 10.09
N PHE A 60 15.65 1.25 9.99
CA PHE A 60 15.06 2.42 9.35
C PHE A 60 14.66 2.12 7.90
N SER A 61 15.58 1.55 7.11
CA SER A 61 15.33 1.21 5.70
C SER A 61 14.16 0.24 5.57
N PHE A 62 14.10 -0.80 6.41
CA PHE A 62 12.99 -1.75 6.41
C PHE A 62 11.67 -1.08 6.80
N MET A 63 11.66 -0.27 7.86
CA MET A 63 10.46 0.45 8.31
C MET A 63 9.96 1.45 7.28
N PHE A 64 10.87 2.15 6.57
CA PHE A 64 10.50 3.07 5.51
C PHE A 64 9.85 2.35 4.32
N ILE A 65 10.44 1.24 3.90
CA ILE A 65 9.91 0.40 2.81
C ILE A 65 8.59 -0.26 3.22
N LEU A 66 8.46 -0.71 4.46
CA LEU A 66 7.22 -1.26 5.01
C LEU A 66 6.12 -0.21 5.11
N ALA A 67 6.46 1.03 5.48
CA ALA A 67 5.54 2.17 5.44
C ALA A 67 5.03 2.40 4.02
N THR A 68 5.93 2.43 3.05
CA THR A 68 5.59 2.60 1.63
C THR A 68 4.67 1.47 1.14
N TYR A 69 4.97 0.21 1.48
CA TYR A 69 4.11 -0.93 1.19
C TYR A 69 2.70 -0.77 1.77
N THR A 70 2.62 -0.40 3.05
CA THR A 70 1.34 -0.22 3.75
C THR A 70 0.54 0.92 3.14
N LEU A 71 1.19 2.05 2.82
CA LEU A 71 0.54 3.16 2.15
C LEU A 71 0.03 2.76 0.76
N ALA A 72 0.85 2.09 -0.03
CA ALA A 72 0.45 1.62 -1.36
C ALA A 72 -0.68 0.58 -1.28
N ALA A 73 -0.74 -0.23 -0.23
CA ALA A 73 -1.86 -1.13 0.00
C ALA A 73 -3.17 -0.38 0.30
N LEU A 74 -3.12 0.72 1.05
CA LEU A 74 -4.30 1.48 1.46
C LEU A 74 -4.73 2.55 0.44
N THR A 75 -3.78 3.09 -0.35
CA THR A 75 -4.02 4.21 -1.27
C THR A 75 -3.67 3.83 -2.71
N ASN A 76 -3.26 4.79 -3.53
CA ASN A 76 -2.79 4.53 -4.89
C ASN A 76 -1.27 4.37 -4.91
N ALA A 77 -0.76 3.36 -5.63
CA ALA A 77 0.67 3.10 -5.72
C ALA A 77 1.45 4.28 -6.32
N MET A 78 0.93 4.97 -7.33
CA MET A 78 1.59 6.12 -7.96
C MET A 78 1.70 7.31 -7.00
N THR A 79 0.60 7.66 -6.32
CA THR A 79 0.58 8.72 -5.30
C THR A 79 1.55 8.38 -4.17
N THR A 80 1.57 7.12 -3.74
CA THR A 80 2.50 6.65 -2.69
C THR A 80 3.96 6.77 -3.10
N ILE A 81 4.32 6.43 -4.34
CA ILE A 81 5.69 6.57 -4.86
C ILE A 81 6.14 8.03 -4.77
N VAL A 82 5.33 8.95 -5.28
CA VAL A 82 5.66 10.39 -5.28
C VAL A 82 5.83 10.91 -3.85
N LEU A 83 4.91 10.56 -2.95
CA LEU A 83 4.96 10.96 -1.55
C LEU A 83 6.19 10.38 -0.83
N ALA A 84 6.42 9.07 -0.98
CA ALA A 84 7.54 8.39 -0.35
C ALA A 84 8.88 8.91 -0.87
N TRP A 85 9.01 9.19 -2.16
CA TRP A 85 10.20 9.82 -2.71
C TRP A 85 10.42 11.23 -2.17
N SER A 86 9.38 12.05 -2.06
CA SER A 86 9.50 13.39 -1.49
C SER A 86 10.07 13.33 -0.06
N ILE A 87 9.53 12.45 0.78
CA ILE A 87 10.04 12.26 2.15
C ILE A 87 11.46 11.68 2.15
N LEU A 88 11.72 10.69 1.30
CA LEU A 88 13.04 10.06 1.19
C LEU A 88 14.12 11.06 0.79
N TYR A 89 13.86 11.87 -0.25
CA TYR A 89 14.83 12.87 -0.71
C TYR A 89 15.09 13.95 0.35
N ASP A 90 14.08 14.39 1.09
CA ASP A 90 14.25 15.32 2.20
C ASP A 90 15.16 14.73 3.30
N ILE A 91 14.98 13.46 3.63
CA ILE A 91 15.84 12.76 4.60
C ILE A 91 17.26 12.58 4.08
N LEU A 92 17.43 12.14 2.82
CA LEU A 92 18.74 11.91 2.21
C LEU A 92 19.54 13.21 2.09
N GLU A 93 18.88 14.33 1.76
CA GLU A 93 19.49 15.65 1.68
C GLU A 93 19.97 16.12 3.06
N LYS A 94 19.15 15.99 4.10
CA LYS A 94 19.54 16.31 5.48
C LYS A 94 20.70 15.48 6.01
N LEU A 95 20.83 14.25 5.53
CA LEU A 95 21.92 13.33 5.84
C LEU A 95 23.15 13.52 4.94
N ASN A 96 23.13 14.48 4.00
CA ASN A 96 24.20 14.75 3.03
C ASN A 96 24.52 13.58 2.08
N TYR A 97 23.57 12.68 1.81
CA TYR A 97 23.72 11.70 0.75
C TYR A 97 23.62 12.37 -0.62
N LYS A 98 24.50 11.98 -1.54
CA LYS A 98 24.50 12.49 -2.93
C LYS A 98 23.54 11.69 -3.80
N LYS A 99 23.03 12.35 -4.85
CA LYS A 99 22.30 11.67 -5.92
C LYS A 99 23.25 10.65 -6.58
N GLY A 100 22.84 9.38 -6.59
CA GLY A 100 23.65 8.29 -7.16
C GLY A 100 24.46 7.47 -6.14
N ASP A 101 24.49 7.86 -4.87
CA ASP A 101 25.05 7.00 -3.83
C ASP A 101 24.27 5.68 -3.76
N LYS A 102 25.00 4.57 -3.56
CA LYS A 102 24.40 3.23 -3.57
C LYS A 102 23.21 3.12 -2.63
N TYR A 103 23.29 3.73 -1.43
CA TYR A 103 22.20 3.72 -0.47
C TYR A 103 20.96 4.45 -1.00
N SER A 104 21.15 5.65 -1.59
CA SER A 104 20.07 6.44 -2.17
C SER A 104 19.36 5.68 -3.29
N VAL A 105 20.12 5.05 -4.18
CA VAL A 105 19.58 4.26 -5.30
C VAL A 105 18.76 3.06 -4.77
N ILE A 106 19.30 2.33 -3.77
CA ILE A 106 18.60 1.19 -3.16
C ILE A 106 17.26 1.66 -2.56
N MET A 107 17.25 2.75 -1.82
CA MET A 107 16.02 3.24 -1.21
C MET A 107 14.98 3.69 -2.24
N VAL A 108 15.41 4.39 -3.29
CA VAL A 108 14.52 4.82 -4.40
C VAL A 108 13.89 3.61 -5.10
N VAL A 109 14.70 2.61 -5.44
CA VAL A 109 14.20 1.35 -6.05
C VAL A 109 13.31 0.58 -5.08
N GLY A 110 13.68 0.55 -3.79
CA GLY A 110 12.89 -0.08 -2.73
C GLY A 110 11.50 0.52 -2.59
N VAL A 111 11.35 1.83 -2.73
CA VAL A 111 10.04 2.52 -2.75
C VAL A 111 9.17 2.04 -3.89
N ILE A 112 9.70 1.94 -5.10
CA ILE A 112 8.96 1.41 -6.26
C ILE A 112 8.54 -0.03 -6.00
N TYR A 113 9.50 -0.87 -5.60
CA TYR A 113 9.28 -2.28 -5.34
C TYR A 113 8.18 -2.52 -4.29
N ALA A 114 8.27 -1.80 -3.15
CA ALA A 114 7.26 -1.87 -2.09
C ALA A 114 5.87 -1.40 -2.56
N SER A 115 5.82 -0.33 -3.36
CA SER A 115 4.56 0.18 -3.90
C SER A 115 3.90 -0.81 -4.86
N CYS A 116 4.68 -1.48 -5.70
CA CYS A 116 4.18 -2.53 -6.59
C CYS A 116 3.62 -3.73 -5.81
N LEU A 117 4.31 -4.18 -4.76
CA LEU A 117 3.80 -5.24 -3.88
C LEU A 117 2.54 -4.80 -3.13
N GLY A 118 2.50 -3.57 -2.64
CA GLY A 118 1.33 -3.00 -1.95
C GLY A 118 0.10 -2.91 -2.85
N LEU A 119 0.28 -2.70 -4.16
CA LEU A 119 -0.83 -2.68 -5.11
C LEU A 119 -1.62 -3.99 -5.12
N ALA A 120 -0.96 -5.12 -4.91
CA ALA A 120 -1.58 -6.45 -4.92
C ALA A 120 -2.09 -6.90 -3.54
N ALA A 121 -1.78 -6.17 -2.45
CA ALA A 121 -2.01 -6.63 -1.09
C ALA A 121 -3.49 -6.87 -0.74
N LEU A 122 -4.39 -6.04 -1.27
CA LEU A 122 -5.81 -6.08 -0.93
C LEU A 122 -6.65 -6.52 -2.15
N PRO A 123 -7.51 -7.56 -2.01
CA PRO A 123 -8.27 -8.15 -3.11
C PRO A 123 -9.33 -7.22 -3.71
N PHE A 124 -9.77 -6.25 -2.93
CA PHE A 124 -10.80 -5.28 -3.32
C PHE A 124 -10.23 -4.02 -3.99
N LYS A 125 -8.91 -3.92 -4.21
CA LYS A 125 -8.34 -2.84 -5.01
C LYS A 125 -8.63 -3.06 -6.49
N SER A 126 -8.62 -1.98 -7.28
CA SER A 126 -9.03 -2.00 -8.68
C SER A 126 -8.35 -3.10 -9.51
N VAL A 127 -7.03 -3.25 -9.42
CA VAL A 127 -6.29 -4.24 -10.22
C VAL A 127 -6.55 -5.67 -9.75
N PRO A 128 -6.33 -6.04 -8.45
CA PRO A 128 -6.67 -7.36 -7.96
C PRO A 128 -8.14 -7.72 -8.17
N LEU A 129 -9.06 -6.79 -7.94
CA LEU A 129 -10.49 -7.03 -8.08
C LEU A 129 -10.89 -7.43 -9.51
N ILE A 130 -10.33 -6.73 -10.52
CA ILE A 130 -10.56 -7.05 -11.94
C ILE A 130 -10.01 -8.44 -12.26
N ILE A 131 -8.77 -8.74 -11.83
CA ILE A 131 -8.11 -10.02 -12.10
C ILE A 131 -8.86 -11.17 -11.43
N LEU A 132 -9.20 -11.03 -10.15
CA LEU A 132 -9.94 -12.04 -9.40
C LEU A 132 -11.34 -12.25 -9.95
N GLY A 133 -12.04 -11.16 -10.33
CA GLY A 133 -13.34 -11.25 -10.96
C GLY A 133 -13.31 -11.93 -12.33
N ALA A 134 -12.28 -11.68 -13.14
CA ALA A 134 -12.09 -12.38 -14.41
C ALA A 134 -11.77 -13.87 -14.18
N PHE A 135 -10.94 -14.19 -13.20
CA PHE A 135 -10.64 -15.58 -12.81
C PHE A 135 -11.88 -16.33 -12.34
N GLN A 136 -12.68 -15.73 -11.46
CA GLN A 136 -13.92 -16.34 -10.96
C GLN A 136 -14.92 -16.63 -12.11
N LYS A 137 -15.06 -15.68 -13.06
CA LYS A 137 -15.91 -15.88 -14.23
C LYS A 137 -15.41 -17.01 -15.16
N ALA A 138 -14.10 -17.13 -15.33
CA ALA A 138 -13.50 -18.11 -16.22
C ALA A 138 -13.47 -19.52 -15.62
N SER A 139 -13.17 -19.62 -14.30
CA SER A 139 -13.01 -20.91 -13.61
C SER A 139 -14.28 -21.44 -12.94
N GLY A 140 -15.27 -20.59 -12.68
CA GLY A 140 -16.44 -20.93 -11.84
C GLY A 140 -16.12 -21.08 -10.34
N LEU A 141 -14.86 -20.84 -9.93
CA LEU A 141 -14.41 -20.97 -8.56
C LEU A 141 -14.54 -19.63 -7.82
N GLN A 142 -15.00 -19.66 -6.60
CA GLN A 142 -15.01 -18.48 -5.73
C GLN A 142 -13.68 -18.31 -5.01
N VAL A 143 -13.10 -17.11 -5.05
CA VAL A 143 -11.86 -16.78 -4.32
C VAL A 143 -12.21 -16.27 -2.93
N ASP A 144 -11.66 -16.91 -1.92
CA ASP A 144 -11.74 -16.44 -0.54
C ASP A 144 -10.75 -15.26 -0.36
N TYR A 145 -11.29 -14.07 -0.14
CA TYR A 145 -10.50 -12.84 0.00
C TYR A 145 -9.57 -12.86 1.21
N LEU A 146 -9.95 -13.54 2.28
CA LEU A 146 -9.10 -13.65 3.47
C LEU A 146 -7.86 -14.52 3.20
N GLN A 147 -8.05 -15.65 2.50
CA GLN A 147 -6.93 -16.53 2.10
C GLN A 147 -6.02 -15.82 1.10
N TYR A 148 -6.59 -15.10 0.13
CA TYR A 148 -5.82 -14.28 -0.80
C TYR A 148 -4.95 -13.26 -0.06
N MET A 149 -5.52 -12.49 0.87
CA MET A 149 -4.78 -11.49 1.64
C MET A 149 -3.67 -12.12 2.47
N ALA A 150 -3.97 -13.21 3.18
CA ALA A 150 -2.98 -13.91 3.99
C ALA A 150 -1.79 -14.38 3.15
N LEU A 151 -2.05 -14.94 1.97
CA LEU A 151 -1.02 -15.40 1.05
C LEU A 151 -0.20 -14.25 0.49
N VAL A 152 -0.86 -13.24 -0.09
CA VAL A 152 -0.16 -12.12 -0.76
C VAL A 152 0.62 -11.27 0.22
N ILE A 153 0.06 -10.98 1.41
CA ILE A 153 0.77 -10.21 2.44
C ILE A 153 1.99 -10.98 2.94
N SER A 154 1.87 -12.29 3.18
CA SER A 154 3.00 -13.13 3.62
C SER A 154 4.12 -13.15 2.58
N ILE A 155 3.80 -13.38 1.31
CA ILE A 155 4.78 -13.35 0.22
C ILE A 155 5.42 -11.95 0.11
N SER A 156 4.63 -10.89 0.17
CA SER A 156 5.14 -9.52 0.08
C SER A 156 6.13 -9.21 1.21
N LEU A 157 5.82 -9.59 2.45
CA LEU A 157 6.72 -9.38 3.59
C LEU A 157 8.03 -10.16 3.44
N ILE A 158 7.96 -11.41 2.95
CA ILE A 158 9.15 -12.20 2.64
C ILE A 158 9.99 -11.51 1.57
N CYS A 159 9.36 -11.05 0.48
CA CYS A 159 10.04 -10.35 -0.60
C CYS A 159 10.70 -9.04 -0.14
N LEU A 160 10.01 -8.24 0.69
CA LEU A 160 10.58 -7.01 1.26
C LEU A 160 11.77 -7.33 2.19
N THR A 161 11.67 -8.38 2.99
CA THR A 161 12.75 -8.82 3.87
C THR A 161 13.95 -9.26 3.06
N ILE A 162 13.75 -10.09 2.02
CA ILE A 162 14.83 -10.53 1.12
C ILE A 162 15.48 -9.34 0.43
N TYR A 163 14.69 -8.36 -0.03
CA TYR A 163 15.20 -7.13 -0.64
C TYR A 163 16.17 -6.40 0.27
N ILE A 164 15.80 -6.17 1.53
CA ILE A 164 16.65 -5.51 2.53
C ILE A 164 17.88 -6.35 2.85
N LEU A 165 17.75 -7.67 2.96
CA LEU A 165 18.89 -8.56 3.19
C LEU A 165 19.90 -8.52 2.02
N ILE A 166 19.43 -8.53 0.79
CA ILE A 166 20.30 -8.36 -0.38
C ILE A 166 21.01 -7.01 -0.34
N ALA A 167 20.29 -5.94 -0.02
CA ALA A 167 20.87 -4.62 0.12
C ALA A 167 21.97 -4.58 1.20
N ALA A 168 21.70 -5.19 2.37
CA ALA A 168 22.61 -5.20 3.50
C ALA A 168 23.83 -6.08 3.31
N PHE A 169 23.66 -7.29 2.77
CA PHE A 169 24.73 -8.29 2.74
C PHE A 169 25.46 -8.40 1.40
N VAL A 170 24.76 -8.11 0.29
CA VAL A 170 25.33 -8.23 -1.07
C VAL A 170 25.85 -6.87 -1.57
N ILE A 171 25.00 -5.85 -1.56
CA ILE A 171 25.35 -4.54 -2.14
C ILE A 171 26.24 -3.73 -1.19
N LYS A 172 26.00 -3.85 0.14
CA LYS A 172 26.77 -3.19 1.21
C LYS A 172 27.02 -1.71 0.95
N PRO A 173 25.97 -0.89 0.84
CA PRO A 173 26.13 0.55 0.72
C PRO A 173 26.71 1.15 2.00
N ASP A 174 27.33 2.31 1.88
CA ASP A 174 27.76 3.08 3.05
C ASP A 174 26.53 3.65 3.78
N VAL A 175 26.35 3.27 5.04
CA VAL A 175 25.22 3.67 5.90
C VAL A 175 25.66 4.50 7.11
N THR A 176 26.94 4.86 7.19
CA THR A 176 27.55 5.58 8.34
C THR A 176 26.86 6.92 8.62
N LEU A 177 26.42 7.63 7.57
CA LEU A 177 25.69 8.89 7.72
C LEU A 177 24.34 8.70 8.42
N LEU A 178 23.69 7.56 8.22
CA LEU A 178 22.41 7.23 8.84
C LEU A 178 22.59 6.71 10.29
N GLU A 179 23.69 6.02 10.57
CA GLU A 179 24.01 5.55 11.93
C GLU A 179 24.19 6.71 12.90
N ASN A 180 24.76 7.81 12.43
CA ASN A 180 25.02 9.01 13.22
C ASN A 180 23.90 10.05 13.17
N ALA A 181 22.75 9.70 12.58
CA ALA A 181 21.63 10.61 12.39
C ALA A 181 20.86 10.86 13.69
N ASP A 182 20.59 12.14 14.00
CA ASP A 182 19.71 12.53 15.09
C ASP A 182 18.24 12.28 14.74
N ILE A 183 17.44 11.90 15.75
CA ILE A 183 15.98 11.64 15.59
C ILE A 183 15.23 12.84 15.01
N GLU A 184 15.70 14.06 15.29
CA GLU A 184 15.04 15.29 14.83
C GLU A 184 14.98 15.40 13.29
N ILE A 185 15.88 14.71 12.58
CA ILE A 185 15.91 14.67 11.11
C ILE A 185 14.63 14.01 10.55
N PHE A 186 14.09 13.03 11.26
CA PHE A 186 12.92 12.26 10.82
C PHE A 186 11.57 12.96 11.07
N GLY A 187 11.59 14.15 11.71
CA GLY A 187 10.40 14.93 12.03
C GLY A 187 9.68 14.45 13.30
N LYS A 188 8.60 15.15 13.65
CA LYS A 188 7.77 14.82 14.83
C LYS A 188 6.41 14.32 14.34
N LEU A 189 5.93 13.24 14.97
CA LEU A 189 4.59 12.73 14.73
C LEU A 189 3.56 13.73 15.29
N GLU A 190 2.76 14.31 14.41
CA GLU A 190 1.63 15.14 14.80
C GLU A 190 0.44 14.29 15.27
N LYS A 191 -0.39 14.83 16.14
CA LYS A 191 -1.62 14.13 16.57
C LYS A 191 -2.68 14.20 15.48
N LEU A 192 -3.37 13.09 15.24
CA LEU A 192 -4.51 13.03 14.31
C LEU A 192 -5.61 14.01 14.75
N ASN A 193 -6.09 14.80 13.80
CA ASN A 193 -7.28 15.64 13.98
C ASN A 193 -8.54 14.74 14.06
N ASN A 194 -9.63 15.26 14.63
CA ASN A 194 -10.88 14.51 14.77
C ASN A 194 -11.44 14.01 13.43
N GLN A 195 -11.33 14.80 12.38
CA GLN A 195 -11.75 14.41 11.04
C GLN A 195 -10.92 13.26 10.48
N GLN A 196 -9.59 13.30 10.66
CA GLN A 196 -8.69 12.22 10.28
C GLN A 196 -9.02 10.91 11.01
N LYS A 197 -9.36 10.99 12.29
CA LYS A 197 -9.80 9.81 13.07
C LYS A 197 -11.08 9.20 12.52
N ILE A 198 -12.06 10.06 12.19
CA ILE A 198 -13.35 9.61 11.62
C ILE A 198 -13.11 8.91 10.27
N VAL A 199 -12.36 9.53 9.36
CA VAL A 199 -12.08 8.96 8.03
C VAL A 199 -11.29 7.65 8.14
N SER A 200 -10.30 7.57 9.05
CA SER A 200 -9.57 6.33 9.32
C SER A 200 -10.48 5.24 9.88
N ALA A 201 -11.40 5.57 10.79
CA ALA A 201 -12.36 4.62 11.35
C ALA A 201 -13.33 4.12 10.26
N VAL A 202 -13.86 5.00 9.42
CA VAL A 202 -14.72 4.63 8.29
C VAL A 202 -13.98 3.68 7.34
N MET A 203 -12.72 3.97 7.03
CA MET A 203 -11.91 3.08 6.17
C MET A 203 -11.76 1.69 6.77
N VAL A 204 -11.45 1.59 8.06
CA VAL A 204 -11.34 0.31 8.76
C VAL A 204 -12.65 -0.46 8.72
N VAL A 205 -13.78 0.21 9.00
CA VAL A 205 -15.11 -0.39 8.95
C VAL A 205 -15.44 -0.89 7.54
N CYS A 206 -15.13 -0.11 6.50
CA CYS A 206 -15.34 -0.53 5.12
C CYS A 206 -14.50 -1.74 4.73
N ILE A 207 -13.22 -1.79 5.13
CA ILE A 207 -12.36 -2.95 4.90
C ILE A 207 -12.95 -4.19 5.61
N LEU A 208 -13.35 -4.06 6.87
CA LEU A 208 -13.96 -5.15 7.61
C LEU A 208 -15.28 -5.61 6.97
N ALA A 209 -16.13 -4.68 6.53
CA ALA A 209 -17.38 -5.00 5.84
C ALA A 209 -17.12 -5.77 4.53
N MET A 210 -16.07 -5.45 3.78
CA MET A 210 -15.70 -6.19 2.57
C MET A 210 -15.17 -7.60 2.85
N LEU A 211 -14.69 -7.87 4.06
CA LEU A 211 -14.23 -9.20 4.47
C LEU A 211 -15.35 -10.06 5.07
N VAL A 212 -16.48 -9.46 5.45
CA VAL A 212 -17.64 -10.18 6.03
C VAL A 212 -18.09 -11.36 5.15
N PRO A 213 -18.24 -11.25 3.82
CA PRO A 213 -18.63 -12.38 2.97
C PRO A 213 -17.66 -13.56 3.00
N SER A 214 -16.36 -13.30 3.27
CA SER A 214 -15.35 -14.38 3.40
C SER A 214 -15.42 -15.11 4.75
N ILE A 215 -16.04 -14.51 5.76
CA ILE A 215 -16.09 -15.02 7.13
C ILE A 215 -17.44 -15.72 7.41
N LEU A 216 -18.54 -15.09 7.00
CA LEU A 216 -19.90 -15.58 7.32
C LEU A 216 -20.27 -16.94 6.70
N PRO A 217 -19.95 -17.25 5.43
CA PRO A 217 -20.39 -18.53 4.85
C PRO A 217 -19.86 -19.76 5.58
N LYS A 218 -18.70 -19.63 6.23
CA LYS A 218 -18.06 -20.72 6.99
C LYS A 218 -18.70 -20.96 8.36
N THR A 219 -19.37 -19.95 8.91
CA THR A 219 -19.96 -20.02 10.27
C THR A 219 -21.44 -20.31 10.28
N LEU A 220 -22.17 -19.96 9.22
CA LEU A 220 -23.63 -20.10 9.13
C LEU A 220 -24.11 -21.26 8.25
N GLY A 221 -23.21 -21.99 7.57
CA GLY A 221 -23.57 -23.12 6.72
C GLY A 221 -24.47 -22.76 5.52
N LEU A 222 -24.44 -21.49 5.08
CA LEU A 222 -25.15 -20.98 3.89
C LEU A 222 -24.25 -21.00 2.67
#